data_349501e5c1f7a64cee655050911de8ce
#
_entry.id   349501e5c1f7a64cee655050911de8ce
#
_cell.length_a   1.000
_cell.length_b   1.000
_cell.length_c   1.000
_cell.angle_alpha   90.00
_cell.angle_beta   90.00
_cell.angle_gamma   90.00
#
_symmetry.space_group_name_H-M   'P 1'
#
loop_
_entity.id
_entity.type
_entity.pdbx_description
1 polymer ?
#
loop_
_entity_poly.entity_id
_entity_poly.type
_entity_poly.pdbx_seq_one_letter_code
_entity_poly.pdbx_strand_id
1 'polypeptide(L)'
;MTQLTPRILALDFDGVICDGMLEYFQSTKRAYRHFWPLENLDQLEPFAEDFYRLRPLIETGWEMILLLRALVLAVPEAEMRNHWSEWIKKLLAQENLEPVLLAKTLDQVRDEWINEDLDGWLNLHRFYPGVIERLKSLLSSSTLLYVITTKEGRFVQKLLADQGLELDRENIIGKEIKQPKYLTLQQLLDKHSLSPPELWFVEDLLPTLLLVNQQLNLTGVGLFLADWGYNTEAARNSLSSPSSQSSFPNIHLLSLSQFSQDFSQWR
;
A
#
# COMPACT_ATOMS: atom_id res chain seq x y z
N MET A 1 -7.37 29.74 -15.93
CA MET A 1 -6.65 29.00 -14.88
C MET A 1 -5.84 27.92 -15.59
N THR A 2 -4.53 28.00 -15.57
CA THR A 2 -3.64 26.96 -16.11
C THR A 2 -3.91 25.69 -15.30
N GLN A 3 -4.34 24.65 -15.98
CA GLN A 3 -4.61 23.35 -15.43
C GLN A 3 -3.29 22.81 -14.83
N LEU A 4 -3.21 22.63 -13.52
CA LEU A 4 -2.00 22.13 -12.87
C LEU A 4 -1.83 20.64 -13.23
N THR A 5 -0.93 20.36 -14.16
CA THR A 5 -0.41 19.02 -14.42
C THR A 5 0.82 18.83 -13.53
N PRO A 6 0.93 17.71 -12.77
CA PRO A 6 2.09 17.51 -11.93
C PRO A 6 3.35 17.27 -12.78
N ARG A 7 4.48 17.80 -12.30
CA ARG A 7 5.81 17.50 -12.83
C ARG A 7 6.32 16.16 -12.30
N ILE A 8 5.90 15.81 -11.06
CA ILE A 8 6.15 14.50 -10.45
C ILE A 8 4.82 13.89 -10.03
N LEU A 9 4.59 12.65 -10.45
CA LEU A 9 3.57 11.77 -9.89
C LEU A 9 4.25 10.66 -9.10
N ALA A 10 4.06 10.66 -7.79
CA ALA A 10 4.51 9.62 -6.88
C ALA A 10 3.31 8.71 -6.54
N LEU A 11 3.51 7.40 -6.61
CA LEU A 11 2.47 6.39 -6.37
C LEU A 11 2.95 5.40 -5.31
N ASP A 12 2.08 4.99 -4.39
CA ASP A 12 2.30 3.72 -3.71
C ASP A 12 2.13 2.56 -4.69
N PHE A 13 2.60 1.39 -4.32
CA PHE A 13 2.51 0.20 -5.17
C PHE A 13 1.33 -0.69 -4.77
N ASP A 14 1.37 -1.25 -3.56
CA ASP A 14 0.34 -2.18 -3.09
C ASP A 14 -0.93 -1.42 -2.67
N GLY A 15 -2.06 -1.72 -3.29
CA GLY A 15 -3.31 -1.00 -3.07
C GLY A 15 -3.52 0.23 -3.98
N VAL A 16 -2.50 0.64 -4.75
CA VAL A 16 -2.62 1.73 -5.73
C VAL A 16 -2.37 1.22 -7.15
N ILE A 17 -1.25 0.57 -7.40
CA ILE A 17 -0.88 0.02 -8.72
C ILE A 17 -1.31 -1.44 -8.81
N CYS A 18 -1.07 -2.19 -7.74
CA CYS A 18 -1.21 -3.64 -7.71
C CYS A 18 -2.01 -4.11 -6.49
N ASP A 19 -2.90 -5.05 -6.70
CA ASP A 19 -3.53 -5.85 -5.66
C ASP A 19 -2.68 -7.09 -5.38
N GLY A 20 -2.04 -7.13 -4.22
CA GLY A 20 -1.24 -8.23 -3.71
C GLY A 20 -2.00 -9.18 -2.78
N MET A 21 -3.31 -9.07 -2.68
CA MET A 21 -4.12 -9.75 -1.64
C MET A 21 -3.92 -11.27 -1.62
N LEU A 22 -3.89 -11.90 -2.78
CA LEU A 22 -3.67 -13.35 -2.88
C LEU A 22 -2.27 -13.73 -2.39
N GLU A 23 -1.25 -12.98 -2.78
CA GLU A 23 0.13 -13.18 -2.29
C GLU A 23 0.20 -12.98 -0.79
N TYR A 24 -0.41 -11.92 -0.26
CA TYR A 24 -0.43 -11.63 1.16
C TYR A 24 -0.96 -12.79 1.99
N PHE A 25 -2.08 -13.35 1.59
CA PHE A 25 -2.67 -14.48 2.31
C PHE A 25 -1.77 -15.72 2.25
N GLN A 26 -1.22 -16.05 1.08
CA GLN A 26 -0.35 -17.23 0.93
C GLN A 26 0.97 -17.06 1.70
N SER A 27 1.60 -15.89 1.67
CA SER A 27 2.80 -15.61 2.47
C SER A 27 2.49 -15.62 3.96
N THR A 28 1.33 -15.08 4.35
CA THR A 28 0.88 -15.09 5.74
C THR A 28 0.67 -16.51 6.27
N LYS A 29 0.06 -17.42 5.50
CA LYS A 29 -0.11 -18.83 5.90
C LYS A 29 1.25 -19.51 6.11
N ARG A 30 2.20 -19.29 5.20
CA ARG A 30 3.56 -19.82 5.33
C ARG A 30 4.24 -19.30 6.59
N ALA A 31 4.18 -17.99 6.84
CA ALA A 31 4.74 -17.37 8.04
C ALA A 31 4.03 -17.82 9.32
N TYR A 32 2.71 -17.95 9.31
CA TYR A 32 1.91 -18.42 10.44
C TYR A 32 2.40 -19.76 10.98
N ARG A 33 2.68 -20.73 10.10
CA ARG A 33 3.15 -22.08 10.47
C ARG A 33 4.46 -22.08 11.25
N HIS A 34 5.30 -21.05 11.14
CA HIS A 34 6.54 -20.94 11.93
C HIS A 34 6.27 -20.66 13.41
N PHE A 35 5.14 -20.02 13.72
CA PHE A 35 4.77 -19.66 15.10
C PHE A 35 3.78 -20.67 15.69
N TRP A 36 2.86 -21.16 14.87
CA TRP A 36 1.83 -22.11 15.28
C TRP A 36 1.82 -23.30 14.34
N PRO A 37 2.39 -24.45 14.80
CA PRO A 37 2.49 -25.65 13.97
C PRO A 37 1.15 -26.13 13.45
N LEU A 38 1.10 -26.50 12.17
CA LEU A 38 -0.05 -27.02 11.46
C LEU A 38 0.35 -28.24 10.66
N GLU A 39 -0.54 -29.21 10.55
CA GLU A 39 -0.33 -30.38 9.69
C GLU A 39 -0.34 -30.00 8.21
N ASN A 40 -1.29 -29.13 7.83
CA ASN A 40 -1.45 -28.64 6.46
C ASN A 40 -1.86 -27.15 6.45
N LEU A 41 -1.31 -26.36 5.52
CA LEU A 41 -1.69 -24.96 5.31
C LEU A 41 -3.14 -24.80 4.82
N ASP A 42 -3.76 -25.84 4.25
CA ASP A 42 -5.14 -25.82 3.80
C ASP A 42 -6.13 -25.63 4.97
N GLN A 43 -5.72 -25.91 6.20
CA GLN A 43 -6.50 -25.62 7.40
C GLN A 43 -6.78 -24.12 7.58
N LEU A 44 -5.99 -23.26 6.94
CA LEU A 44 -6.15 -21.82 6.98
C LEU A 44 -7.00 -21.25 5.82
N GLU A 45 -7.28 -22.05 4.76
CA GLU A 45 -8.09 -21.59 3.62
C GLU A 45 -9.48 -21.06 4.01
N PRO A 46 -10.20 -21.64 4.99
CA PRO A 46 -11.50 -21.08 5.41
C PRO A 46 -11.47 -19.64 5.89
N PHE A 47 -10.30 -19.09 6.24
CA PHE A 47 -10.14 -17.73 6.72
C PHE A 47 -9.82 -16.72 5.60
N ALA A 48 -9.67 -17.16 4.34
CA ALA A 48 -9.23 -16.31 3.22
C ALA A 48 -10.15 -15.10 3.03
N GLU A 49 -11.45 -15.31 2.90
CA GLU A 49 -12.43 -14.24 2.66
C GLU A 49 -12.46 -13.21 3.79
N ASP A 50 -12.38 -13.67 5.03
CA ASP A 50 -12.34 -12.80 6.20
C ASP A 50 -11.03 -12.02 6.27
N PHE A 51 -9.91 -12.66 5.93
CA PHE A 51 -8.61 -12.01 5.83
C PHE A 51 -8.62 -10.89 4.77
N TYR A 52 -9.16 -11.16 3.58
CA TYR A 52 -9.27 -10.16 2.51
C TYR A 52 -10.14 -8.97 2.94
N ARG A 53 -11.28 -9.24 3.55
CA ARG A 53 -12.22 -8.21 4.02
C ARG A 53 -11.65 -7.34 5.15
N LEU A 54 -10.75 -7.89 5.95
CA LEU A 54 -10.13 -7.21 7.09
C LEU A 54 -8.73 -6.64 6.78
N ARG A 55 -8.19 -6.87 5.57
CA ARG A 55 -6.90 -6.31 5.15
C ARG A 55 -6.80 -4.78 5.36
N PRO A 56 -7.86 -3.98 5.17
CA PRO A 56 -7.79 -2.54 5.43
C PRO A 56 -7.47 -2.13 6.88
N LEU A 57 -7.44 -3.05 7.84
CA LEU A 57 -7.00 -2.80 9.21
C LEU A 57 -5.47 -2.79 9.36
N ILE A 58 -4.76 -3.34 8.38
CA ILE A 58 -3.31 -3.59 8.43
C ILE A 58 -2.56 -2.37 7.90
N GLU A 59 -1.66 -1.83 8.71
CA GLU A 59 -0.76 -0.76 8.31
C GLU A 59 0.61 -1.30 7.87
N THR A 60 1.13 -2.33 8.55
CA THR A 60 2.42 -2.93 8.27
C THR A 60 2.31 -4.44 8.02
N GLY A 61 3.10 -4.96 7.07
CA GLY A 61 2.95 -6.34 6.57
C GLY A 61 2.99 -7.43 7.64
N TRP A 62 3.79 -7.28 8.70
CA TRP A 62 3.88 -8.27 9.78
C TRP A 62 2.58 -8.46 10.57
N GLU A 63 1.72 -7.44 10.62
CA GLU A 63 0.41 -7.51 11.28
C GLU A 63 -0.52 -8.53 10.62
N MET A 64 -0.30 -8.86 9.34
CA MET A 64 -1.08 -9.87 8.63
C MET A 64 -1.03 -11.24 9.33
N ILE A 65 0.11 -11.59 9.94
CA ILE A 65 0.27 -12.83 10.70
C ILE A 65 -0.64 -12.81 11.95
N LEU A 66 -0.73 -11.68 12.63
CA LEU A 66 -1.61 -11.49 13.78
C LEU A 66 -3.08 -11.41 13.39
N LEU A 67 -3.40 -10.83 12.22
CA LEU A 67 -4.78 -10.84 11.70
C LEU A 67 -5.25 -12.30 11.49
N LEU A 68 -4.42 -13.11 10.83
CA LEU A 68 -4.76 -14.52 10.63
C LEU A 68 -4.87 -15.26 11.98
N ARG A 69 -4.00 -14.95 12.96
CA ARG A 69 -4.09 -15.49 14.31
C ARG A 69 -5.39 -15.11 15.00
N ALA A 70 -5.80 -13.85 14.91
CA ALA A 70 -7.06 -13.36 15.48
C ALA A 70 -8.27 -14.11 14.87
N LEU A 71 -8.26 -14.32 13.55
CA LEU A 71 -9.29 -15.09 12.85
C LEU A 71 -9.35 -16.55 13.34
N VAL A 72 -8.20 -17.21 13.46
CA VAL A 72 -8.12 -18.59 13.99
C VAL A 72 -8.61 -18.67 15.44
N LEU A 73 -8.39 -17.65 16.25
CA LEU A 73 -8.88 -17.53 17.61
C LEU A 73 -10.36 -17.13 17.69
N ALA A 74 -11.04 -16.98 16.54
CA ALA A 74 -12.42 -16.53 16.42
C ALA A 74 -12.69 -15.19 17.14
N VAL A 75 -11.74 -14.25 17.09
CA VAL A 75 -11.97 -12.89 17.59
C VAL A 75 -13.07 -12.25 16.78
N PRO A 76 -14.13 -11.66 17.41
CA PRO A 76 -15.23 -11.06 16.68
C PRO A 76 -14.75 -9.93 15.74
N GLU A 77 -15.27 -9.89 14.52
CA GLU A 77 -14.88 -8.88 13.52
C GLU A 77 -15.08 -7.45 14.03
N ALA A 78 -16.19 -7.18 14.75
CA ALA A 78 -16.45 -5.86 15.32
C ALA A 78 -15.35 -5.41 16.30
N GLU A 79 -14.80 -6.34 17.09
CA GLU A 79 -13.69 -6.07 17.98
C GLU A 79 -12.41 -5.74 17.20
N MET A 80 -12.11 -6.52 16.16
CA MET A 80 -10.95 -6.25 15.30
C MET A 80 -11.08 -4.87 14.62
N ARG A 81 -12.25 -4.53 14.06
CA ARG A 81 -12.46 -3.24 13.38
C ARG A 81 -12.35 -2.04 14.30
N ASN A 82 -12.82 -2.15 15.54
CA ASN A 82 -12.87 -1.03 16.47
C ASN A 82 -11.60 -0.90 17.33
N HIS A 83 -10.87 -2.00 17.56
CA HIS A 83 -9.80 -2.07 18.57
C HIS A 83 -8.56 -2.80 18.05
N TRP A 84 -8.25 -2.72 16.73
CA TRP A 84 -7.15 -3.51 16.13
C TRP A 84 -5.80 -3.25 16.81
N SER A 85 -5.46 -2.01 17.08
CA SER A 85 -4.19 -1.66 17.75
C SER A 85 -4.05 -2.25 19.16
N GLU A 86 -5.16 -2.43 19.87
CA GLU A 86 -5.20 -3.06 21.19
C GLU A 86 -5.05 -4.59 21.05
N TRP A 87 -5.70 -5.17 20.05
CA TRP A 87 -5.57 -6.60 19.75
C TRP A 87 -4.15 -6.97 19.33
N ILE A 88 -3.46 -6.14 18.53
CA ILE A 88 -2.03 -6.32 18.23
C ILE A 88 -1.23 -6.45 19.51
N LYS A 89 -1.34 -5.48 20.42
CA LYS A 89 -0.59 -5.47 21.71
C LYS A 89 -0.90 -6.71 22.55
N LYS A 90 -2.18 -7.08 22.61
CA LYS A 90 -2.64 -8.26 23.36
C LYS A 90 -2.07 -9.55 22.78
N LEU A 91 -2.15 -9.75 21.48
CA LEU A 91 -1.64 -10.95 20.81
C LEU A 91 -0.12 -11.05 20.93
N LEU A 92 0.62 -9.96 20.73
CA LEU A 92 2.07 -9.94 20.92
C LEU A 92 2.45 -10.37 22.34
N ALA A 93 1.77 -9.83 23.35
CA ALA A 93 2.03 -10.15 24.75
C ALA A 93 1.65 -11.61 25.11
N GLN A 94 0.48 -12.08 24.66
CA GLN A 94 -0.03 -13.43 24.96
C GLN A 94 0.81 -14.53 24.30
N GLU A 95 1.25 -14.31 23.08
CA GLU A 95 2.02 -15.27 22.29
C GLU A 95 3.55 -15.08 22.45
N ASN A 96 3.97 -14.09 23.26
CA ASN A 96 5.38 -13.73 23.47
C ASN A 96 6.14 -13.48 22.15
N LEU A 97 5.54 -12.67 21.29
CA LEU A 97 6.04 -12.36 19.94
C LEU A 97 6.51 -10.91 19.84
N GLU A 98 7.50 -10.71 18.97
CA GLU A 98 8.05 -9.38 18.66
C GLU A 98 7.77 -9.01 17.19
N PRO A 99 7.36 -7.75 16.89
CA PRO A 99 7.11 -7.29 15.52
C PRO A 99 8.28 -7.54 14.55
N VAL A 100 9.51 -7.37 15.03
CA VAL A 100 10.73 -7.59 14.23
C VAL A 100 10.86 -9.05 13.80
N LEU A 101 10.51 -9.99 14.68
CA LEU A 101 10.56 -11.41 14.36
C LEU A 101 9.48 -11.79 13.33
N LEU A 102 8.25 -11.27 13.50
CA LEU A 102 7.16 -11.48 12.55
C LEU A 102 7.52 -10.93 11.16
N ALA A 103 8.06 -9.70 11.11
CA ALA A 103 8.49 -9.09 9.86
C ALA A 103 9.59 -9.91 9.17
N LYS A 104 10.61 -10.32 9.92
CA LYS A 104 11.71 -11.15 9.40
C LYS A 104 11.20 -12.48 8.86
N THR A 105 10.29 -13.15 9.57
CA THR A 105 9.72 -14.43 9.14
C THR A 105 8.91 -14.25 7.86
N LEU A 106 8.11 -13.19 7.75
CA LEU A 106 7.33 -12.90 6.55
C LEU A 106 8.24 -12.65 5.33
N ASP A 107 9.32 -11.90 5.51
CA ASP A 107 10.29 -11.65 4.43
C ASP A 107 11.01 -12.95 4.03
N GLN A 108 11.41 -13.76 5.01
CA GLN A 108 12.09 -15.04 4.76
C GLN A 108 11.23 -16.01 3.95
N VAL A 109 9.97 -16.21 4.32
CA VAL A 109 9.08 -17.13 3.57
C VAL A 109 8.80 -16.66 2.15
N ARG A 110 8.80 -15.33 1.92
CA ARG A 110 8.72 -14.77 0.56
C ARG A 110 9.97 -15.05 -0.24
N ASP A 111 11.16 -14.83 0.34
CA ASP A 111 12.43 -15.09 -0.34
C ASP A 111 12.57 -16.58 -0.68
N GLU A 112 12.22 -17.48 0.24
CA GLU A 112 12.20 -18.91 0.01
C GLU A 112 11.26 -19.26 -1.15
N TRP A 113 10.01 -18.78 -1.11
CA TRP A 113 9.03 -19.04 -2.16
C TRP A 113 9.46 -18.49 -3.52
N ILE A 114 9.96 -17.27 -3.58
CA ILE A 114 10.45 -16.66 -4.83
C ILE A 114 11.63 -17.46 -5.42
N ASN A 115 12.50 -18.00 -4.55
CA ASN A 115 13.61 -18.84 -5.01
C ASN A 115 13.13 -20.20 -5.52
N GLU A 116 12.05 -20.75 -4.96
CA GLU A 116 11.48 -22.04 -5.36
C GLU A 116 10.57 -21.93 -6.58
N ASP A 117 9.68 -20.92 -6.61
CA ASP A 117 8.63 -20.76 -7.61
C ASP A 117 8.31 -19.27 -7.81
N LEU A 118 9.20 -18.57 -8.53
CA LEU A 118 9.04 -17.16 -8.83
C LEU A 118 7.78 -16.87 -9.64
N ASP A 119 7.49 -17.68 -10.65
CA ASP A 119 6.35 -17.47 -11.54
C ASP A 119 5.03 -17.68 -10.79
N GLY A 120 4.96 -18.69 -9.91
CA GLY A 120 3.82 -18.89 -9.01
C GLY A 120 3.61 -17.70 -8.08
N TRP A 121 4.68 -17.10 -7.55
CA TRP A 121 4.60 -15.91 -6.72
C TRP A 121 4.12 -14.68 -7.50
N LEU A 122 4.68 -14.41 -8.70
CA LEU A 122 4.30 -13.30 -9.58
C LEU A 122 2.81 -13.40 -9.97
N ASN A 123 2.34 -14.60 -10.29
CA ASN A 123 0.97 -14.86 -10.72
C ASN A 123 -0.11 -14.58 -9.65
N LEU A 124 0.27 -14.31 -8.41
CA LEU A 124 -0.66 -13.92 -7.35
C LEU A 124 -0.88 -12.41 -7.24
N HIS A 125 -0.17 -11.62 -8.03
CA HIS A 125 -0.34 -10.18 -8.08
C HIS A 125 -1.31 -9.80 -9.20
N ARG A 126 -2.22 -8.89 -8.91
CA ARG A 126 -3.23 -8.39 -9.85
C ARG A 126 -3.10 -6.88 -9.99
N PHE A 127 -2.80 -6.41 -11.18
CA PHE A 127 -2.80 -4.98 -11.45
C PHE A 127 -4.23 -4.48 -11.57
N TYR A 128 -4.51 -3.31 -10.99
CA TYR A 128 -5.83 -2.72 -11.11
C TYR A 128 -6.15 -2.34 -12.55
N PRO A 129 -7.41 -2.50 -13.01
CA PRO A 129 -7.80 -2.23 -14.38
C PRO A 129 -7.43 -0.82 -14.86
N GLY A 130 -6.80 -0.71 -16.03
CA GLY A 130 -6.40 0.56 -16.63
C GLY A 130 -5.15 1.22 -16.05
N VAL A 131 -4.62 0.71 -14.92
CA VAL A 131 -3.44 1.33 -14.26
C VAL A 131 -2.20 1.16 -15.12
N ILE A 132 -1.91 -0.02 -15.63
CA ILE A 132 -0.71 -0.26 -16.44
C ILE A 132 -0.73 0.58 -17.72
N GLU A 133 -1.88 0.68 -18.41
CA GLU A 133 -2.06 1.51 -19.60
C GLU A 133 -1.80 2.98 -19.26
N ARG A 134 -2.33 3.44 -18.13
CA ARG A 134 -2.10 4.82 -17.65
C ARG A 134 -0.63 5.08 -17.36
N LEU A 135 0.06 4.17 -16.68
CA LEU A 135 1.49 4.31 -16.39
C LEU A 135 2.33 4.33 -17.67
N LYS A 136 2.04 3.47 -18.65
CA LYS A 136 2.70 3.50 -19.97
C LYS A 136 2.51 4.84 -20.69
N SER A 137 1.30 5.39 -20.63
CA SER A 137 1.02 6.73 -21.19
C SER A 137 1.82 7.82 -20.48
N LEU A 138 1.95 7.75 -19.15
CA LEU A 138 2.70 8.71 -18.35
C LEU A 138 4.20 8.66 -18.63
N LEU A 139 4.79 7.49 -18.86
CA LEU A 139 6.21 7.36 -19.25
C LEU A 139 6.53 8.06 -20.58
N SER A 140 5.52 8.26 -21.45
CA SER A 140 5.66 8.99 -22.70
C SER A 140 5.34 10.49 -22.56
N SER A 141 5.04 10.97 -21.34
CA SER A 141 4.70 12.36 -21.05
C SER A 141 5.87 13.12 -20.42
N SER A 142 5.66 14.40 -20.09
CA SER A 142 6.61 15.21 -19.33
C SER A 142 6.54 15.03 -17.81
N THR A 143 5.60 14.22 -17.30
CA THR A 143 5.45 13.92 -15.88
C THR A 143 6.42 12.82 -15.48
N LEU A 144 7.26 13.09 -14.49
CA LEU A 144 8.16 12.08 -13.91
C LEU A 144 7.38 11.16 -13.00
N LEU A 145 7.48 9.85 -13.25
CA LEU A 145 6.80 8.82 -12.48
C LEU A 145 7.74 8.24 -11.43
N TYR A 146 7.29 8.19 -10.18
CA TYR A 146 7.96 7.55 -9.05
C TYR A 146 7.05 6.55 -8.36
N VAL A 147 7.61 5.43 -7.93
CA VAL A 147 6.93 4.48 -7.02
C VAL A 147 7.60 4.57 -5.66
N ILE A 148 6.81 4.83 -4.60
CA ILE A 148 7.27 4.94 -3.21
C ILE A 148 6.49 3.96 -2.35
N THR A 149 7.13 2.85 -1.96
CA THR A 149 6.43 1.72 -1.35
C THR A 149 7.16 1.13 -0.14
N THR A 150 6.42 0.44 0.72
CA THR A 150 6.98 -0.41 1.78
C THR A 150 7.31 -1.83 1.29
N LYS A 151 7.04 -2.15 0.02
CA LYS A 151 7.52 -3.36 -0.64
C LYS A 151 8.99 -3.22 -1.06
N GLU A 152 9.73 -4.31 -1.21
CA GLU A 152 11.08 -4.24 -1.77
C GLU A 152 11.08 -3.77 -3.22
N GLY A 153 11.91 -2.78 -3.53
CA GLY A 153 11.97 -2.18 -4.86
C GLY A 153 12.32 -3.17 -5.97
N ARG A 154 13.12 -4.22 -5.67
CA ARG A 154 13.45 -5.30 -6.63
C ARG A 154 12.21 -6.07 -7.10
N PHE A 155 11.23 -6.28 -6.21
CA PHE A 155 9.99 -6.99 -6.56
C PHE A 155 9.07 -6.09 -7.38
N VAL A 156 8.97 -4.81 -7.00
CA VAL A 156 8.21 -3.83 -7.79
C VAL A 156 8.76 -3.76 -9.22
N GLN A 157 10.07 -3.64 -9.38
CA GLN A 157 10.72 -3.60 -10.68
C GLN A 157 10.39 -4.83 -11.52
N LYS A 158 10.47 -6.03 -10.92
CA LYS A 158 10.15 -7.28 -11.62
C LYS A 158 8.68 -7.37 -12.02
N LEU A 159 7.76 -7.03 -11.11
CA LEU A 159 6.32 -7.04 -11.38
C LEU A 159 5.94 -6.06 -12.51
N LEU A 160 6.52 -4.84 -12.51
CA LEU A 160 6.28 -3.87 -13.57
C LEU A 160 6.86 -4.34 -14.91
N ALA A 161 8.09 -4.89 -14.91
CA ALA A 161 8.72 -5.41 -16.12
C ALA A 161 7.93 -6.56 -16.74
N ASP A 162 7.33 -7.44 -15.93
CA ASP A 162 6.43 -8.50 -16.39
C ASP A 162 5.20 -7.96 -17.15
N GLN A 163 4.76 -6.75 -16.82
CA GLN A 163 3.69 -6.04 -17.52
C GLN A 163 4.17 -5.20 -18.71
N GLY A 164 5.45 -5.34 -19.07
CA GLY A 164 6.08 -4.55 -20.14
C GLY A 164 6.16 -3.06 -19.81
N LEU A 165 6.35 -2.72 -18.52
CA LEU A 165 6.54 -1.38 -18.03
C LEU A 165 7.93 -1.29 -17.38
N GLU A 166 8.87 -0.66 -18.09
CA GLU A 166 10.22 -0.44 -17.61
C GLU A 166 10.30 0.93 -16.93
N LEU A 167 10.51 0.92 -15.62
CA LEU A 167 10.75 2.11 -14.82
C LEU A 167 12.20 2.07 -14.31
N ASP A 168 12.89 3.19 -14.42
CA ASP A 168 14.27 3.30 -13.94
C ASP A 168 14.36 2.92 -12.46
N ARG A 169 15.41 2.17 -12.09
CA ARG A 169 15.58 1.68 -10.72
C ARG A 169 15.60 2.82 -9.69
N GLU A 170 16.12 3.98 -10.04
CA GLU A 170 16.15 5.16 -9.18
C GLU A 170 14.77 5.81 -8.95
N ASN A 171 13.79 5.48 -9.77
CA ASN A 171 12.41 5.94 -9.64
C ASN A 171 11.54 4.96 -8.82
N ILE A 172 12.12 3.85 -8.35
CA ILE A 172 11.45 2.89 -7.47
C ILE A 172 12.12 2.95 -6.09
N ILE A 173 11.40 3.53 -5.12
CA ILE A 173 11.88 3.78 -3.77
C ILE A 173 11.15 2.81 -2.85
N GLY A 174 11.81 1.69 -2.55
CA GLY A 174 11.26 0.59 -1.77
C GLY A 174 11.62 0.67 -0.29
N LYS A 175 11.19 -0.36 0.47
CA LYS A 175 11.41 -0.45 1.93
C LYS A 175 12.89 -0.43 2.36
N GLU A 176 13.81 -0.71 1.44
CA GLU A 176 15.25 -0.69 1.69
C GLU A 176 15.78 0.70 2.09
N ILE A 177 15.05 1.77 1.74
CA ILE A 177 15.41 3.14 2.11
C ILE A 177 15.13 3.45 3.60
N LYS A 178 14.23 2.68 4.23
CA LYS A 178 13.96 2.75 5.69
C LYS A 178 13.64 4.14 6.21
N GLN A 179 12.88 4.93 5.43
CA GLN A 179 12.44 6.26 5.86
C GLN A 179 10.95 6.46 5.59
N PRO A 180 10.27 7.35 6.31
CA PRO A 180 8.89 7.72 6.04
C PRO A 180 8.71 8.31 4.63
N LYS A 181 7.59 8.03 3.97
CA LYS A 181 7.31 8.51 2.60
C LYS A 181 7.38 10.03 2.47
N TYR A 182 7.00 10.81 3.48
CA TYR A 182 7.09 12.27 3.44
C TYR A 182 8.53 12.78 3.27
N LEU A 183 9.54 12.11 3.84
CA LEU A 183 10.95 12.47 3.62
C LEU A 183 11.37 12.20 2.17
N THR A 184 10.89 11.11 1.60
CA THR A 184 11.14 10.80 0.19
C THR A 184 10.53 11.88 -0.72
N LEU A 185 9.28 12.30 -0.45
CA LEU A 185 8.64 13.37 -1.23
C LEU A 185 9.40 14.71 -1.14
N GLN A 186 9.93 15.07 0.04
CA GLN A 186 10.80 16.23 0.22
C GLN A 186 12.07 16.13 -0.64
N GLN A 187 12.75 14.98 -0.56
CA GLN A 187 13.96 14.73 -1.34
C GLN A 187 13.72 14.79 -2.85
N LEU A 188 12.54 14.35 -3.33
CA LEU A 188 12.18 14.47 -4.74
C LEU A 188 11.98 15.92 -5.16
N LEU A 189 11.33 16.75 -4.34
CA LEU A 189 11.20 18.18 -4.60
C LEU A 189 12.57 18.86 -4.68
N ASP A 190 13.46 18.55 -3.73
CA ASP A 190 14.81 19.10 -3.70
C ASP A 190 15.65 18.64 -4.90
N LYS A 191 15.63 17.31 -5.21
CA LYS A 191 16.35 16.71 -6.35
C LYS A 191 16.00 17.38 -7.67
N HIS A 192 14.72 17.71 -7.86
CA HIS A 192 14.23 18.30 -9.12
C HIS A 192 14.05 19.81 -9.07
N SER A 193 14.37 20.46 -7.94
CA SER A 193 14.19 21.91 -7.73
C SER A 193 12.74 22.35 -8.02
N LEU A 194 11.76 21.59 -7.51
CA LEU A 194 10.33 21.82 -7.71
C LEU A 194 9.65 22.37 -6.45
N SER A 195 8.54 23.06 -6.65
CA SER A 195 7.65 23.51 -5.58
C SER A 195 6.60 22.45 -5.24
N PRO A 196 6.05 22.41 -3.99
CA PRO A 196 5.11 21.39 -3.57
C PRO A 196 3.91 21.17 -4.51
N PRO A 197 3.25 22.19 -5.09
CA PRO A 197 2.11 21.98 -6.00
C PRO A 197 2.42 21.19 -7.28
N GLU A 198 3.71 21.09 -7.65
CA GLU A 198 4.16 20.37 -8.84
C GLU A 198 4.34 18.86 -8.60
N LEU A 199 4.20 18.40 -7.34
CA LEU A 199 4.25 16.99 -6.94
C LEU A 199 2.87 16.53 -6.50
N TRP A 200 2.42 15.41 -7.07
CA TRP A 200 1.20 14.72 -6.64
C TRP A 200 1.55 13.34 -6.11
N PHE A 201 0.86 12.94 -5.04
CA PHE A 201 1.08 11.66 -4.39
C PHE A 201 -0.25 10.90 -4.24
N VAL A 202 -0.28 9.65 -4.73
CA VAL A 202 -1.42 8.74 -4.60
C VAL A 202 -1.04 7.62 -3.64
N GLU A 203 -1.89 7.39 -2.67
CA GLU A 203 -1.69 6.45 -1.57
C GLU A 203 -3.04 5.84 -1.21
N ASP A 204 -3.08 4.63 -0.71
CA ASP A 204 -4.31 3.96 -0.27
C ASP A 204 -4.51 3.99 1.27
N LEU A 205 -3.48 4.34 2.04
CA LEU A 205 -3.56 4.46 3.50
C LEU A 205 -3.70 5.93 3.93
N LEU A 206 -4.88 6.30 4.43
CA LEU A 206 -5.13 7.66 4.94
C LEU A 206 -4.13 8.12 6.00
N PRO A 207 -3.70 7.30 6.99
CA PRO A 207 -2.67 7.71 7.95
C PRO A 207 -1.37 8.19 7.29
N THR A 208 -0.93 7.55 6.20
CA THR A 208 0.26 7.98 5.45
C THR A 208 0.07 9.36 4.83
N LEU A 209 -1.10 9.62 4.21
CA LEU A 209 -1.41 10.94 3.66
C LEU A 209 -1.50 12.03 4.75
N LEU A 210 -2.03 11.69 5.92
CA LEU A 210 -2.08 12.60 7.07
C LEU A 210 -0.69 12.98 7.56
N LEU A 211 0.25 12.03 7.61
CA LEU A 211 1.66 12.32 7.95
C LEU A 211 2.30 13.27 6.95
N VAL A 212 2.02 13.12 5.65
CA VAL A 212 2.48 14.06 4.60
C VAL A 212 1.83 15.44 4.78
N ASN A 213 0.51 15.48 5.00
CA ASN A 213 -0.25 16.73 5.16
C ASN A 213 0.18 17.57 6.38
N GLN A 214 0.79 16.95 7.38
CA GLN A 214 1.33 17.62 8.56
C GLN A 214 2.66 18.32 8.33
N GLN A 215 3.34 18.05 7.19
CA GLN A 215 4.65 18.62 6.91
C GLN A 215 4.53 20.01 6.29
N LEU A 216 5.03 21.05 6.97
CA LEU A 216 4.93 22.43 6.50
C LEU A 216 5.61 22.64 5.15
N ASN A 217 6.75 22.01 4.91
CA ASN A 217 7.50 22.09 3.65
C ASN A 217 6.88 21.29 2.49
N LEU A 218 5.83 20.50 2.75
CA LEU A 218 5.03 19.81 1.73
C LEU A 218 3.66 20.46 1.52
N THR A 219 3.42 21.64 2.12
CA THR A 219 2.15 22.35 1.95
C THR A 219 1.92 22.68 0.47
N GLY A 220 0.79 22.18 -0.08
CA GLY A 220 0.44 22.35 -1.49
C GLY A 220 0.70 21.13 -2.38
N VAL A 221 1.38 20.08 -1.87
CA VAL A 221 1.43 18.79 -2.58
C VAL A 221 0.02 18.28 -2.83
N GLY A 222 -0.26 17.81 -4.05
CA GLY A 222 -1.53 17.16 -4.37
C GLY A 222 -1.61 15.79 -3.71
N LEU A 223 -2.47 15.61 -2.72
CA LEU A 223 -2.64 14.37 -1.97
C LEU A 223 -3.93 13.65 -2.38
N PHE A 224 -3.83 12.38 -2.76
CA PHE A 224 -4.95 11.61 -3.26
C PHE A 224 -5.03 10.26 -2.54
N LEU A 225 -6.21 9.97 -1.96
CA LEU A 225 -6.54 8.64 -1.44
C LEU A 225 -7.18 7.82 -2.55
N ALA A 226 -6.54 6.71 -2.93
CA ALA A 226 -7.09 5.76 -3.89
C ALA A 226 -8.28 5.00 -3.27
N ASP A 227 -9.51 5.25 -3.74
CA ASP A 227 -10.73 4.67 -3.15
C ASP A 227 -10.84 3.15 -3.34
N TRP A 228 -10.10 2.63 -4.32
CA TRP A 228 -10.05 1.20 -4.66
C TRP A 228 -9.03 0.40 -3.86
N GLY A 229 -8.19 1.05 -3.04
CA GLY A 229 -7.09 0.42 -2.29
C GLY A 229 -7.51 -0.18 -0.94
N TYR A 230 -6.52 -0.51 -0.12
CA TYR A 230 -6.71 -1.17 1.18
C TYR A 230 -7.08 -0.17 2.29
N ASN A 231 -8.15 0.59 2.08
CA ASN A 231 -8.65 1.54 3.06
C ASN A 231 -10.08 1.21 3.51
N THR A 232 -10.46 1.75 4.66
CA THR A 232 -11.79 1.54 5.22
C THR A 232 -12.82 2.50 4.62
N GLU A 233 -14.10 2.10 4.66
CA GLU A 233 -15.20 2.99 4.29
C GLU A 233 -15.20 4.27 5.15
N ALA A 234 -14.87 4.15 6.45
CA ALA A 234 -14.75 5.31 7.33
C ALA A 234 -13.68 6.30 6.85
N ALA A 235 -12.52 5.81 6.38
CA ALA A 235 -11.47 6.64 5.80
C ALA A 235 -11.97 7.39 4.55
N ARG A 236 -12.65 6.71 3.62
CA ARG A 236 -13.23 7.34 2.42
C ARG A 236 -14.30 8.36 2.77
N ASN A 237 -15.21 8.03 3.69
CA ASN A 237 -16.29 8.90 4.11
C ASN A 237 -15.77 10.17 4.80
N SER A 238 -14.64 10.12 5.50
CA SER A 238 -14.02 11.29 6.14
C SER A 238 -13.57 12.36 5.13
N LEU A 239 -13.31 11.95 3.87
CA LEU A 239 -12.92 12.84 2.77
C LEU A 239 -14.08 13.28 1.89
N SER A 240 -15.17 12.51 1.84
CA SER A 240 -16.31 12.71 0.92
C SER A 240 -17.42 13.57 1.50
N SER A 241 -17.33 14.05 2.76
CA SER A 241 -18.43 14.75 3.42
C SER A 241 -18.75 16.09 2.73
N PRO A 242 -20.01 16.32 2.26
CA PRO A 242 -20.43 17.56 1.59
C PRO A 242 -20.53 18.76 2.53
N SER A 243 -20.47 18.55 3.84
CA SER A 243 -20.40 19.65 4.79
C SER A 243 -19.05 20.33 4.62
N SER A 244 -19.05 21.63 4.47
CA SER A 244 -17.93 22.58 4.30
C SER A 244 -16.79 22.47 5.34
N GLN A 245 -16.63 21.34 5.95
CA GLN A 245 -15.64 20.91 6.92
C GLN A 245 -15.22 19.47 6.66
N SER A 246 -14.68 19.17 5.46
CA SER A 246 -13.81 18.00 5.37
C SER A 246 -12.71 18.22 6.40
N SER A 247 -12.51 17.27 7.29
CA SER A 247 -11.45 17.34 8.32
C SER A 247 -10.06 17.51 7.68
N PHE A 248 -9.95 17.24 6.37
CA PHE A 248 -8.69 17.23 5.62
C PHE A 248 -8.87 17.82 4.22
N PRO A 249 -9.03 19.16 4.08
CA PRO A 249 -9.40 19.81 2.81
C PRO A 249 -8.33 19.66 1.70
N ASN A 250 -7.12 19.25 2.04
CA ASN A 250 -5.99 19.09 1.12
C ASN A 250 -5.84 17.64 0.60
N ILE A 251 -6.65 16.69 1.09
CA ILE A 251 -6.61 15.29 0.65
C ILE A 251 -7.88 15.01 -0.16
N HIS A 252 -7.70 14.55 -1.39
CA HIS A 252 -8.78 14.27 -2.32
C HIS A 252 -9.02 12.77 -2.43
N LEU A 253 -10.27 12.36 -2.49
CA LEU A 253 -10.62 10.99 -2.84
C LEU A 253 -10.49 10.85 -4.36
N LEU A 254 -9.77 9.82 -4.81
CA LEU A 254 -9.54 9.54 -6.22
C LEU A 254 -10.14 8.17 -6.55
N SER A 255 -11.03 8.12 -7.53
CA SER A 255 -11.54 6.84 -8.04
C SER A 255 -10.62 6.25 -9.11
N LEU A 256 -10.66 4.93 -9.26
CA LEU A 256 -9.88 4.22 -10.30
C LEU A 256 -10.24 4.73 -11.71
N SER A 257 -11.51 5.10 -11.94
CA SER A 257 -11.94 5.68 -13.21
C SER A 257 -11.32 7.06 -13.47
N GLN A 258 -11.19 7.91 -12.45
CA GLN A 258 -10.51 9.20 -12.55
C GLN A 258 -9.01 9.03 -12.75
N PHE A 259 -8.37 8.08 -12.03
CA PHE A 259 -6.94 7.78 -12.18
C PHE A 259 -6.58 7.45 -13.63
N SER A 260 -7.43 6.71 -14.32
CA SER A 260 -7.23 6.32 -15.72
C SER A 260 -7.43 7.47 -16.72
N GLN A 261 -7.92 8.64 -16.29
CA GLN A 261 -8.15 9.82 -17.12
C GLN A 261 -7.04 10.86 -16.99
N ASP A 262 -7.20 11.97 -17.73
CA ASP A 262 -6.29 13.10 -17.62
C ASP A 262 -6.36 13.73 -16.24
N PHE A 263 -5.25 14.33 -15.81
CA PHE A 263 -5.12 15.00 -14.50
C PHE A 263 -6.19 16.06 -14.21
N SER A 264 -6.83 16.59 -15.25
CA SER A 264 -7.96 17.51 -15.14
C SER A 264 -9.20 16.92 -14.44
N GLN A 265 -9.30 15.60 -14.43
CA GLN A 265 -10.44 14.86 -13.87
C GLN A 265 -10.19 14.40 -12.42
N TRP A 266 -8.99 14.67 -11.87
CA TRP A 266 -8.59 14.20 -10.53
C TRP A 266 -9.07 15.11 -9.39
N ARG A 267 -9.56 16.34 -9.70
CA ARG A 267 -10.03 17.34 -8.73
C ARG A 267 -11.40 17.87 -9.08
#